data_2363b9f5cc4986127545647c6481e77e
#
_entry.id   2363b9f5cc4986127545647c6481e77e
#
_cell.length_a   1.000
_cell.length_b   1.000
_cell.length_c   1.000
_cell.angle_alpha   90.00
_cell.angle_beta   90.00
_cell.angle_gamma   90.00
#
_symmetry.space_group_name_H-M   'P 1'
#
loop_
_entity.id
_entity.type
_entity.pdbx_description
1 polymer ?
#
loop_
_entity_poly.entity_id
_entity_poly.type
_entity_poly.pdbx_seq_one_letter_code
_entity_poly.pdbx_strand_id
1 'polypeptide(L)'
;STKALNDDGNTNLIDPAKGTHIVDTVYYRHLTPDHEYTIIGKLMDKDTGKALLDAKGNEITGKTTFTPERVAGTVNVEFTFDASNMAGKTLVVFEYLYFNEDEEIPAGKHTDINDLKQSLTFNTPEIKTSAKNAEGNSKFFDPKSFVKLIDSVTYSGLSKGHEYTVSGTLMNKQTGAPVLNADGTPVTGSTTFTARSVNGKVKVEFTFDASQLYGQSLVVFEELAFNGTIIAEHKDFEDDNQTVKINTPSISTSAENTDGGNNLVDAAKKVSITDTVTYSHVTPDHEYTLVGRLMNGETGEELPNTVVSIKFTPKRTFGSVDMTFTLNASQLAGKSVVVFEELFFNEDDTEPCAKHTDLRDEAQTVIVTEPSIGTTMNASPDKNQFFVSSLATVLVDTVNYHNLIPGHTYVAEGRLMDKATGRVLVGGNGEITGKTIFVPTSSDGSVDVYFTFDSSALFGKTVVAFETVFYDGNI
;
A
#
# COMPACT_ATOMS: atom_id res chain seq x y z
N SER A 1 -7.13 -20.92 -61.32
CA SER A 1 -7.16 -19.87 -60.25
C SER A 1 -7.26 -20.55 -58.90
N THR A 2 -6.69 -19.94 -57.90
CA THR A 2 -6.60 -20.52 -56.57
C THR A 2 -6.95 -19.51 -55.51
N LYS A 3 -7.18 -19.95 -54.27
CA LYS A 3 -7.43 -19.09 -53.11
C LYS A 3 -6.87 -19.73 -51.84
N ALA A 4 -5.84 -19.17 -51.31
CA ALA A 4 -5.24 -19.59 -50.05
C ALA A 4 -5.86 -18.88 -48.84
N LEU A 5 -6.19 -19.66 -47.80
CA LEU A 5 -6.78 -19.17 -46.56
C LEU A 5 -6.14 -19.85 -45.34
N ASN A 6 -6.36 -19.28 -44.16
CA ASN A 6 -6.03 -19.92 -42.88
C ASN A 6 -6.90 -21.20 -42.67
N ASP A 7 -6.59 -21.93 -41.61
CA ASP A 7 -7.28 -23.18 -41.25
C ASP A 7 -8.82 -23.03 -41.11
N ASP A 8 -9.27 -21.87 -40.59
CA ASP A 8 -10.70 -21.55 -40.45
C ASP A 8 -11.39 -21.22 -41.79
N GLY A 9 -10.65 -21.13 -42.91
CA GLY A 9 -11.19 -20.80 -44.24
C GLY A 9 -11.75 -19.38 -44.38
N ASN A 10 -11.50 -18.48 -43.41
CA ASN A 10 -12.17 -17.18 -43.30
C ASN A 10 -11.29 -15.98 -43.67
N THR A 11 -9.97 -16.09 -43.55
CA THR A 11 -9.05 -14.96 -43.76
C THR A 11 -7.72 -15.41 -44.33
N ASN A 12 -7.01 -14.48 -44.96
CA ASN A 12 -5.61 -14.63 -45.38
C ASN A 12 -4.61 -14.04 -44.35
N LEU A 13 -5.09 -13.68 -43.14
CA LEU A 13 -4.26 -13.31 -41.99
C LEU A 13 -4.03 -14.54 -41.11
N ILE A 14 -2.78 -14.77 -40.72
CA ILE A 14 -2.35 -15.98 -40.02
C ILE A 14 -1.53 -15.59 -38.78
N ASP A 15 -1.77 -16.27 -37.67
CA ASP A 15 -0.92 -16.14 -36.48
C ASP A 15 0.40 -16.91 -36.67
N PRO A 16 1.56 -16.31 -36.33
CA PRO A 16 2.88 -16.93 -36.50
C PRO A 16 3.09 -18.01 -35.44
N ALA A 17 2.76 -19.27 -35.72
CA ALA A 17 2.86 -20.34 -34.73
C ALA A 17 3.51 -21.59 -35.30
N LYS A 18 3.91 -22.52 -34.42
CA LYS A 18 4.29 -23.87 -34.82
C LYS A 18 3.07 -24.66 -35.29
N GLY A 19 3.26 -25.51 -36.26
CA GLY A 19 2.17 -26.33 -36.80
C GLY A 19 1.10 -25.52 -37.51
N THR A 20 1.46 -24.35 -38.08
CA THR A 20 0.54 -23.55 -38.89
C THR A 20 0.02 -24.39 -40.06
N HIS A 21 -1.30 -24.43 -40.23
CA HIS A 21 -1.99 -25.14 -41.30
C HIS A 21 -2.62 -24.15 -42.29
N ILE A 22 -2.41 -24.39 -43.58
CA ILE A 22 -2.93 -23.57 -44.69
C ILE A 22 -3.62 -24.48 -45.66
N VAL A 23 -4.78 -24.05 -46.15
CA VAL A 23 -5.54 -24.74 -47.20
C VAL A 23 -5.61 -23.83 -48.41
N ASP A 24 -5.06 -24.29 -49.54
CA ASP A 24 -5.23 -23.65 -50.82
C ASP A 24 -6.27 -24.41 -51.68
N THR A 25 -7.34 -23.70 -52.03
CA THR A 25 -8.37 -24.26 -52.90
C THR A 25 -8.07 -23.96 -54.37
N VAL A 26 -7.70 -24.97 -55.11
CA VAL A 26 -7.36 -24.89 -56.53
C VAL A 26 -8.58 -25.13 -57.40
N TYR A 27 -8.93 -24.17 -58.25
CA TYR A 27 -10.01 -24.27 -59.25
C TYR A 27 -9.42 -24.74 -60.59
N TYR A 28 -9.76 -25.96 -61.01
CA TYR A 28 -9.32 -26.51 -62.27
C TYR A 28 -10.40 -26.44 -63.38
N ARG A 29 -9.96 -26.41 -64.64
CA ARG A 29 -10.82 -26.41 -65.80
C ARG A 29 -10.15 -27.20 -66.90
N HIS A 30 -11.00 -27.78 -67.84
CA HIS A 30 -10.57 -28.54 -69.02
C HIS A 30 -9.73 -29.78 -68.69
N LEU A 31 -9.94 -30.38 -67.53
CA LEU A 31 -9.35 -31.68 -67.20
C LEU A 31 -10.18 -32.77 -67.78
N THR A 32 -9.55 -33.91 -68.15
CA THR A 32 -10.23 -35.11 -68.63
C THR A 32 -10.78 -35.86 -67.40
N PRO A 33 -12.12 -36.10 -67.31
CA PRO A 33 -12.69 -36.90 -66.26
C PRO A 33 -12.12 -38.32 -66.25
N ASP A 34 -12.15 -38.95 -65.07
CA ASP A 34 -11.67 -40.31 -64.81
C ASP A 34 -10.17 -40.57 -65.11
N HIS A 35 -9.37 -39.47 -65.25
CA HIS A 35 -7.93 -39.54 -65.33
C HIS A 35 -7.35 -38.96 -64.04
N GLU A 36 -6.22 -39.52 -63.57
CA GLU A 36 -5.56 -39.08 -62.38
C GLU A 36 -4.67 -37.85 -62.65
N TYR A 37 -4.72 -36.89 -61.76
CA TYR A 37 -3.89 -35.68 -61.74
C TYR A 37 -3.27 -35.48 -60.38
N THR A 38 -2.07 -34.88 -60.34
CA THR A 38 -1.40 -34.48 -59.12
C THR A 38 -1.17 -32.95 -59.08
N ILE A 39 -1.54 -32.29 -58.00
CA ILE A 39 -1.16 -30.89 -57.77
C ILE A 39 -0.10 -30.88 -56.71
N ILE A 40 1.01 -30.14 -56.99
CA ILE A 40 2.06 -29.80 -56.03
C ILE A 40 2.02 -28.30 -55.80
N GLY A 41 1.74 -27.92 -54.58
CA GLY A 41 1.84 -26.53 -54.10
C GLY A 41 3.20 -26.26 -53.49
N LYS A 42 3.71 -25.02 -53.64
CA LYS A 42 4.93 -24.53 -53.01
C LYS A 42 4.66 -23.21 -52.32
N LEU A 43 5.17 -23.03 -51.09
CA LEU A 43 5.12 -21.75 -50.38
C LEU A 43 6.31 -20.90 -50.80
N MET A 44 6.02 -19.69 -51.27
CA MET A 44 7.02 -18.71 -51.69
C MET A 44 7.05 -17.52 -50.76
N ASP A 45 8.23 -17.10 -50.31
CA ASP A 45 8.42 -15.85 -49.61
C ASP A 45 8.25 -14.70 -50.61
N LYS A 46 7.28 -13.83 -50.41
CA LYS A 46 6.93 -12.76 -51.36
C LYS A 46 8.06 -11.74 -51.55
N ASP A 47 8.81 -11.43 -50.51
CA ASP A 47 9.82 -10.40 -50.52
C ASP A 47 11.09 -10.86 -51.27
N THR A 48 11.43 -12.13 -51.14
CA THR A 48 12.63 -12.70 -51.73
C THR A 48 12.35 -13.41 -53.10
N GLY A 49 11.09 -13.79 -53.35
CA GLY A 49 10.68 -14.58 -54.51
C GLY A 49 11.22 -16.02 -54.47
N LYS A 50 11.74 -16.49 -53.31
CA LYS A 50 12.29 -17.85 -53.16
C LYS A 50 11.32 -18.76 -52.44
N ALA A 51 11.44 -20.06 -52.67
CA ALA A 51 10.70 -21.06 -51.95
C ALA A 51 11.03 -21.00 -50.44
N LEU A 52 9.99 -21.16 -49.61
CA LEU A 52 10.14 -21.30 -48.17
C LEU A 52 10.72 -22.68 -47.86
N LEU A 53 11.74 -22.71 -46.98
CA LEU A 53 12.43 -23.93 -46.59
C LEU A 53 12.07 -24.36 -45.17
N ASP A 54 11.98 -25.65 -44.92
CA ASP A 54 11.88 -26.24 -43.58
C ASP A 54 13.24 -26.16 -42.84
N ALA A 55 13.27 -26.58 -41.60
CA ALA A 55 14.50 -26.58 -40.75
C ALA A 55 15.62 -27.52 -41.30
N LYS A 56 15.32 -28.40 -42.25
CA LYS A 56 16.29 -29.29 -42.89
C LYS A 56 16.76 -28.77 -44.26
N GLY A 57 16.23 -27.64 -44.70
CA GLY A 57 16.56 -27.01 -46.00
C GLY A 57 15.76 -27.53 -47.16
N ASN A 58 14.68 -28.27 -46.95
CA ASN A 58 13.78 -28.70 -48.00
C ASN A 58 12.68 -27.66 -48.26
N GLU A 59 12.22 -27.55 -49.51
CA GLU A 59 11.07 -26.70 -49.84
C GLU A 59 9.82 -27.18 -49.10
N ILE A 60 9.03 -26.26 -48.56
CA ILE A 60 7.72 -26.58 -47.95
C ILE A 60 6.70 -26.71 -49.07
N THR A 61 6.20 -27.93 -49.22
CA THR A 61 5.26 -28.30 -50.30
C THR A 61 4.02 -28.98 -49.73
N GLY A 62 2.89 -28.81 -50.47
CA GLY A 62 1.67 -29.61 -50.32
C GLY A 62 1.50 -30.44 -51.55
N LYS A 63 0.97 -31.67 -51.45
CA LYS A 63 0.70 -32.55 -52.57
C LYS A 63 -0.68 -33.18 -52.44
N THR A 64 -1.48 -33.10 -53.52
CA THR A 64 -2.78 -33.74 -53.58
C THR A 64 -2.96 -34.45 -54.95
N THR A 65 -3.24 -35.76 -54.92
CA THR A 65 -3.58 -36.56 -56.10
C THR A 65 -5.09 -36.77 -56.13
N PHE A 66 -5.71 -36.56 -57.30
CA PHE A 66 -7.16 -36.64 -57.44
C PHE A 66 -7.58 -37.06 -58.81
N THR A 67 -8.74 -37.66 -58.94
CA THR A 67 -9.38 -38.03 -60.20
C THR A 67 -10.64 -37.19 -60.40
N PRO A 68 -10.65 -36.17 -61.27
CA PRO A 68 -11.83 -35.34 -61.51
C PRO A 68 -12.98 -36.09 -62.10
N GLU A 69 -14.17 -35.95 -61.54
CA GLU A 69 -15.42 -36.47 -62.09
C GLU A 69 -15.95 -35.58 -63.21
N ARG A 70 -15.51 -34.34 -63.30
CA ARG A 70 -15.97 -33.34 -64.28
C ARG A 70 -14.80 -32.56 -64.84
N VAL A 71 -15.00 -31.97 -66.04
CA VAL A 71 -14.00 -31.15 -66.73
C VAL A 71 -13.56 -29.88 -65.94
N ALA A 72 -14.33 -29.50 -64.91
CA ALA A 72 -14.04 -28.37 -64.04
C ALA A 72 -14.51 -28.66 -62.59
N GLY A 73 -13.80 -28.18 -61.61
CA GLY A 73 -14.07 -28.36 -60.16
C GLY A 73 -13.04 -27.70 -59.29
N THR A 74 -12.97 -28.21 -58.07
CA THR A 74 -12.03 -27.72 -57.05
C THR A 74 -11.34 -28.89 -56.36
N VAL A 75 -10.12 -28.64 -55.88
CA VAL A 75 -9.37 -29.57 -55.04
C VAL A 75 -8.55 -28.76 -54.06
N ASN A 76 -8.34 -29.26 -52.83
CA ASN A 76 -7.55 -28.61 -51.80
C ASN A 76 -6.13 -29.15 -51.78
N VAL A 77 -5.18 -28.25 -51.61
CA VAL A 77 -3.77 -28.52 -51.29
C VAL A 77 -3.49 -28.00 -49.93
N GLU A 78 -2.99 -28.84 -49.03
CA GLU A 78 -2.76 -28.51 -47.62
C GLU A 78 -1.28 -28.45 -47.33
N PHE A 79 -0.94 -27.49 -46.45
CA PHE A 79 0.44 -27.27 -45.98
C PHE A 79 0.44 -27.23 -44.43
N THR A 80 1.41 -27.89 -43.82
CA THR A 80 1.65 -27.79 -42.38
C THR A 80 3.14 -27.53 -42.15
N PHE A 81 3.47 -26.46 -41.42
CA PHE A 81 4.86 -26.05 -41.19
C PHE A 81 5.02 -25.18 -39.93
N ASP A 82 6.26 -24.96 -39.53
CA ASP A 82 6.60 -24.04 -38.42
C ASP A 82 6.68 -22.60 -38.97
N ALA A 83 5.71 -21.78 -38.60
CA ALA A 83 5.64 -20.37 -38.95
C ALA A 83 6.02 -19.42 -37.80
N SER A 84 6.59 -19.92 -36.68
CA SER A 84 6.89 -19.11 -35.48
C SER A 84 7.80 -17.90 -35.74
N ASN A 85 8.61 -17.92 -36.79
CA ASN A 85 9.48 -16.85 -37.23
C ASN A 85 8.95 -16.03 -38.42
N MET A 86 7.66 -16.11 -38.71
CA MET A 86 7.07 -15.51 -39.92
C MET A 86 6.31 -14.21 -39.65
N ALA A 87 6.34 -13.69 -38.41
CA ALA A 87 5.64 -12.44 -38.05
C ALA A 87 5.95 -11.31 -39.06
N GLY A 88 4.91 -10.67 -39.61
CA GLY A 88 4.99 -9.59 -40.60
C GLY A 88 5.35 -10.02 -42.03
N LYS A 89 5.65 -11.28 -42.29
CA LYS A 89 5.94 -11.77 -43.65
C LYS A 89 4.68 -12.11 -44.45
N THR A 90 4.83 -12.10 -45.77
CA THR A 90 3.78 -12.55 -46.70
C THR A 90 4.28 -13.72 -47.51
N LEU A 91 3.52 -14.81 -47.52
CA LEU A 91 3.74 -15.95 -48.38
C LEU A 91 2.79 -15.92 -49.57
N VAL A 92 3.20 -16.51 -50.68
CA VAL A 92 2.36 -16.74 -51.85
C VAL A 92 2.41 -18.22 -52.18
N VAL A 93 1.25 -18.83 -52.47
CA VAL A 93 1.17 -20.23 -52.87
C VAL A 93 1.33 -20.32 -54.37
N PHE A 94 2.29 -21.14 -54.85
CA PHE A 94 2.44 -21.48 -56.24
C PHE A 94 1.98 -22.91 -56.47
N GLU A 95 1.18 -23.19 -57.51
CA GLU A 95 0.68 -24.52 -57.86
C GLU A 95 1.17 -24.99 -59.20
N TYR A 96 1.47 -26.27 -59.24
CA TYR A 96 1.83 -27.02 -60.44
C TYR A 96 0.93 -28.22 -60.55
N LEU A 97 0.22 -28.35 -61.70
CA LEU A 97 -0.64 -29.45 -61.98
C LEU A 97 0.06 -30.43 -62.97
N TYR A 98 0.13 -31.68 -62.60
CA TYR A 98 0.71 -32.75 -63.40
C TYR A 98 -0.33 -33.75 -63.80
N PHE A 99 -0.08 -34.42 -64.97
CA PHE A 99 -0.90 -35.54 -65.46
C PHE A 99 -0.33 -36.83 -64.89
N ASN A 100 -1.15 -37.60 -64.24
CA ASN A 100 -0.74 -38.76 -63.45
C ASN A 100 0.33 -38.29 -62.37
N GLU A 101 1.25 -39.16 -62.08
CA GLU A 101 2.36 -38.84 -61.16
C GLU A 101 3.64 -38.37 -61.88
N ASP A 102 3.54 -37.98 -63.15
CA ASP A 102 4.66 -37.45 -63.92
C ASP A 102 4.92 -35.99 -63.51
N GLU A 103 5.90 -35.80 -62.69
CA GLU A 103 6.29 -34.50 -62.15
C GLU A 103 7.37 -33.75 -62.96
N GLU A 104 7.73 -34.30 -64.19
CA GLU A 104 8.75 -33.64 -65.00
C GLU A 104 8.22 -32.39 -65.72
N ILE A 105 7.02 -32.47 -66.28
CA ILE A 105 6.39 -31.40 -67.08
C ILE A 105 4.99 -31.09 -66.55
N PRO A 106 4.77 -29.90 -65.98
CA PRO A 106 3.43 -29.55 -65.49
C PRO A 106 2.46 -29.31 -66.62
N ALA A 107 1.28 -29.95 -66.56
CA ALA A 107 0.16 -29.72 -67.46
C ALA A 107 -0.46 -28.31 -67.27
N GLY A 108 -0.27 -27.71 -66.16
CA GLY A 108 -0.67 -26.31 -65.84
C GLY A 108 0.01 -25.79 -64.63
N LYS A 109 0.14 -24.47 -64.52
CA LYS A 109 0.73 -23.82 -63.37
C LYS A 109 0.06 -22.49 -63.04
N HIS A 110 0.08 -22.12 -61.77
CA HIS A 110 -0.24 -20.81 -61.30
C HIS A 110 0.93 -20.30 -60.38
N THR A 111 1.71 -19.37 -60.91
CA THR A 111 2.97 -18.94 -60.30
C THR A 111 3.14 -17.41 -60.30
N ASP A 112 2.03 -16.67 -60.01
CA ASP A 112 2.05 -15.22 -59.91
C ASP A 112 2.34 -14.79 -58.47
N ILE A 113 3.53 -14.30 -58.24
CA ILE A 113 3.99 -13.81 -56.91
C ILE A 113 3.17 -12.60 -56.40
N ASN A 114 2.44 -11.93 -57.28
CA ASN A 114 1.60 -10.77 -56.97
C ASN A 114 0.11 -11.11 -56.85
N ASP A 115 -0.29 -12.37 -56.98
CA ASP A 115 -1.70 -12.74 -56.81
C ASP A 115 -2.11 -12.59 -55.32
N LEU A 116 -2.98 -11.61 -55.08
CA LEU A 116 -3.50 -11.32 -53.73
C LEU A 116 -4.39 -12.44 -53.17
N LYS A 117 -5.00 -13.28 -54.03
CA LYS A 117 -5.85 -14.40 -53.61
C LYS A 117 -5.02 -15.57 -53.08
N GLN A 118 -3.75 -15.65 -53.52
CA GLN A 118 -2.78 -16.63 -53.04
C GLN A 118 -1.85 -16.12 -51.98
N SER A 119 -1.96 -14.84 -51.62
CA SER A 119 -1.12 -14.20 -50.64
C SER A 119 -1.68 -14.39 -49.22
N LEU A 120 -0.85 -14.84 -48.30
CA LEU A 120 -1.11 -15.06 -46.86
C LEU A 120 -0.16 -14.18 -46.07
N THR A 121 -0.71 -13.35 -45.20
CA THR A 121 0.10 -12.41 -44.38
C THR A 121 0.09 -12.86 -42.94
N PHE A 122 1.27 -12.94 -42.33
CA PHE A 122 1.39 -13.25 -40.93
C PHE A 122 1.23 -11.96 -40.05
N ASN A 123 0.44 -12.10 -39.03
CA ASN A 123 0.24 -11.05 -38.01
C ASN A 123 1.57 -10.67 -37.35
N THR A 124 1.60 -9.46 -36.79
CA THR A 124 2.65 -8.98 -35.88
C THR A 124 2.03 -8.77 -34.50
N PRO A 125 1.84 -9.82 -33.70
CA PRO A 125 1.29 -9.69 -32.37
C PRO A 125 2.20 -8.85 -31.47
N GLU A 126 1.60 -7.94 -30.70
CA GLU A 126 2.28 -7.16 -29.67
C GLU A 126 1.45 -7.11 -28.40
N ILE A 127 2.12 -7.04 -27.25
CA ILE A 127 1.49 -6.81 -25.96
C ILE A 127 2.17 -5.64 -25.24
N LYS A 128 1.35 -4.85 -24.51
CA LYS A 128 1.78 -3.81 -23.55
C LYS A 128 0.97 -3.98 -22.30
N THR A 129 1.59 -3.77 -21.16
CA THR A 129 0.99 -4.15 -19.88
C THR A 129 1.05 -3.03 -18.83
N SER A 130 0.21 -3.15 -17.80
CA SER A 130 0.22 -2.24 -16.65
C SER A 130 -0.28 -2.95 -15.40
N ALA A 131 0.65 -3.22 -14.51
CA ALA A 131 0.41 -3.89 -13.23
C ALA A 131 -0.06 -2.90 -12.14
N LYS A 132 -1.02 -3.32 -11.31
CA LYS A 132 -1.55 -2.53 -10.20
C LYS A 132 -2.06 -3.42 -9.07
N ASN A 133 -2.13 -2.83 -7.88
CA ASN A 133 -2.83 -3.41 -6.75
C ASN A 133 -4.33 -3.52 -7.07
N ALA A 134 -4.92 -4.69 -6.84
CA ALA A 134 -6.35 -4.91 -7.02
C ALA A 134 -7.19 -4.06 -6.07
N GLU A 135 -6.67 -3.78 -4.88
CA GLU A 135 -7.22 -2.88 -3.89
C GLU A 135 -6.65 -1.47 -4.11
N GLY A 136 -7.48 -0.44 -4.24
CA GLY A 136 -7.06 0.96 -4.39
C GLY A 136 -6.43 1.35 -5.73
N ASN A 137 -6.24 0.42 -6.69
CA ASN A 137 -5.72 0.71 -8.03
C ASN A 137 -4.36 1.45 -8.06
N SER A 138 -3.52 1.23 -7.03
CA SER A 138 -2.22 1.86 -6.84
C SER A 138 -1.06 0.98 -7.34
N LYS A 139 0.15 1.52 -7.36
CA LYS A 139 1.41 0.79 -7.60
C LYS A 139 2.04 0.24 -6.32
N PHE A 140 1.42 0.50 -5.16
CA PHE A 140 1.95 0.18 -3.85
C PHE A 140 1.17 -0.99 -3.21
N PHE A 141 1.89 -1.83 -2.48
CA PHE A 141 1.35 -2.97 -1.75
C PHE A 141 1.86 -2.95 -0.31
N ASP A 142 1.00 -3.30 0.62
CA ASP A 142 1.42 -3.58 1.99
C ASP A 142 2.13 -4.93 2.06
N PRO A 143 3.19 -5.08 2.89
CA PRO A 143 3.88 -6.34 3.09
C PRO A 143 3.05 -7.29 3.98
N LYS A 144 1.99 -7.87 3.41
CA LYS A 144 1.10 -8.82 4.08
C LYS A 144 0.95 -10.11 3.27
N SER A 145 0.51 -11.19 3.94
CA SER A 145 0.12 -12.41 3.23
C SER A 145 -1.10 -12.14 2.37
N PHE A 146 -1.21 -12.77 1.21
CA PHE A 146 -2.34 -12.66 0.28
C PHE A 146 -2.60 -11.25 -0.26
N VAL A 147 -1.63 -10.71 -1.00
CA VAL A 147 -1.85 -9.54 -1.85
C VAL A 147 -2.28 -9.96 -3.25
N LYS A 148 -3.14 -9.16 -3.87
CA LYS A 148 -3.65 -9.41 -5.21
C LYS A 148 -3.21 -8.32 -6.18
N LEU A 149 -2.47 -8.71 -7.23
CA LEU A 149 -2.04 -7.85 -8.33
C LEU A 149 -2.89 -8.15 -9.55
N ILE A 150 -3.34 -7.10 -10.24
CA ILE A 150 -3.98 -7.19 -11.54
C ILE A 150 -3.06 -6.55 -12.57
N ASP A 151 -2.66 -7.34 -13.56
CA ASP A 151 -2.02 -6.81 -14.75
C ASP A 151 -3.01 -6.68 -15.90
N SER A 152 -3.04 -5.49 -16.52
CA SER A 152 -3.90 -5.17 -17.64
C SER A 152 -3.10 -5.23 -18.93
N VAL A 153 -3.22 -6.33 -19.66
CA VAL A 153 -2.52 -6.58 -20.91
C VAL A 153 -3.34 -6.03 -22.08
N THR A 154 -2.77 -5.07 -22.78
CA THR A 154 -3.30 -4.55 -24.07
C THR A 154 -2.60 -5.29 -25.20
N TYR A 155 -3.35 -5.92 -26.06
CA TYR A 155 -2.83 -6.63 -27.22
C TYR A 155 -3.18 -5.95 -28.53
N SER A 156 -2.35 -6.17 -29.56
CA SER A 156 -2.58 -5.77 -30.94
C SER A 156 -2.13 -6.85 -31.92
N GLY A 157 -2.65 -6.82 -33.15
CA GLY A 157 -2.24 -7.73 -34.23
C GLY A 157 -2.72 -9.17 -34.06
N LEU A 158 -3.84 -9.44 -33.36
CA LEU A 158 -4.36 -10.79 -33.17
C LEU A 158 -5.46 -11.10 -34.22
N SER A 159 -5.65 -12.39 -34.53
CA SER A 159 -6.74 -12.86 -35.35
C SER A 159 -8.04 -12.94 -34.55
N LYS A 160 -9.09 -12.27 -35.05
CA LYS A 160 -10.41 -12.31 -34.41
C LYS A 160 -10.97 -13.73 -34.44
N GLY A 161 -11.51 -14.18 -33.30
CA GLY A 161 -12.12 -15.49 -33.13
C GLY A 161 -11.16 -16.56 -32.64
N HIS A 162 -9.85 -16.34 -32.70
CA HIS A 162 -8.86 -17.27 -32.19
C HIS A 162 -8.72 -17.18 -30.67
N GLU A 163 -8.37 -18.30 -30.04
CA GLU A 163 -8.10 -18.40 -28.63
C GLU A 163 -6.59 -18.23 -28.34
N TYR A 164 -6.29 -17.39 -27.37
CA TYR A 164 -4.92 -17.08 -26.95
C TYR A 164 -4.78 -17.23 -25.44
N THR A 165 -3.56 -17.49 -24.98
CA THR A 165 -3.23 -17.51 -23.56
C THR A 165 -2.17 -16.46 -23.28
N VAL A 166 -2.44 -15.57 -22.33
CA VAL A 166 -1.44 -14.70 -21.70
C VAL A 166 -1.01 -15.35 -20.39
N SER A 167 0.28 -15.54 -20.21
CA SER A 167 0.90 -16.01 -18.96
C SER A 167 1.86 -14.95 -18.45
N GLY A 168 1.84 -14.70 -17.15
CA GLY A 168 2.76 -13.77 -16.51
C GLY A 168 3.55 -14.41 -15.40
N THR A 169 4.77 -13.90 -15.16
CA THR A 169 5.63 -14.28 -14.04
C THR A 169 6.01 -13.02 -13.28
N LEU A 170 5.84 -13.06 -11.95
CA LEU A 170 6.24 -11.95 -11.08
C LEU A 170 7.73 -12.03 -10.77
N MET A 171 8.49 -11.00 -11.14
CA MET A 171 9.93 -10.93 -11.00
C MET A 171 10.32 -9.93 -9.92
N ASN A 172 11.36 -10.23 -9.17
CA ASN A 172 11.97 -9.28 -8.24
C ASN A 172 13.01 -8.44 -9.00
N LYS A 173 12.79 -7.12 -9.05
CA LYS A 173 13.66 -6.18 -9.81
C LYS A 173 15.09 -6.12 -9.26
N GLN A 174 15.28 -6.26 -7.93
CA GLN A 174 16.59 -6.17 -7.30
C GLN A 174 17.45 -7.40 -7.56
N THR A 175 16.84 -8.59 -7.60
CA THR A 175 17.58 -9.86 -7.78
C THR A 175 17.58 -10.36 -9.21
N GLY A 176 16.65 -9.89 -10.05
CA GLY A 176 16.42 -10.41 -11.39
C GLY A 176 15.83 -11.82 -11.42
N ALA A 177 15.42 -12.36 -10.26
CA ALA A 177 14.86 -13.71 -10.13
C ALA A 177 13.32 -13.67 -9.96
N PRO A 178 12.59 -14.75 -10.27
CA PRO A 178 11.18 -14.87 -9.96
C PRO A 178 10.91 -14.75 -8.46
N VAL A 179 9.78 -14.11 -8.11
CA VAL A 179 9.22 -14.21 -6.75
C VAL A 179 8.67 -15.62 -6.59
N LEU A 180 8.95 -16.25 -5.44
CA LEU A 180 8.58 -17.63 -5.18
C LEU A 180 7.41 -17.72 -4.18
N ASN A 181 6.53 -18.67 -4.41
CA ASN A 181 5.55 -19.15 -3.45
C ASN A 181 6.24 -19.92 -2.29
N ALA A 182 5.51 -20.21 -1.22
CA ALA A 182 6.02 -20.97 -0.07
C ALA A 182 6.52 -22.38 -0.44
N ASP A 183 6.02 -22.97 -1.54
CA ASP A 183 6.45 -24.28 -2.05
C ASP A 183 7.69 -24.21 -2.97
N GLY A 184 8.24 -23.00 -3.18
CA GLY A 184 9.40 -22.77 -4.04
C GLY A 184 9.07 -22.62 -5.53
N THR A 185 7.80 -22.64 -5.94
CA THR A 185 7.39 -22.38 -7.32
C THR A 185 7.33 -20.89 -7.60
N PRO A 186 7.60 -20.43 -8.85
CA PRO A 186 7.39 -19.02 -9.21
C PRO A 186 5.95 -18.56 -9.04
N VAL A 187 5.77 -17.32 -8.62
CA VAL A 187 4.46 -16.65 -8.64
C VAL A 187 4.09 -16.33 -10.08
N THR A 188 3.04 -16.97 -10.56
CA THR A 188 2.55 -16.81 -11.94
C THR A 188 1.06 -16.50 -11.98
N GLY A 189 0.62 -15.90 -13.08
CA GLY A 189 -0.77 -15.71 -13.42
C GLY A 189 -1.01 -16.12 -14.88
N SER A 190 -2.22 -16.51 -15.23
CA SER A 190 -2.55 -16.86 -16.61
C SER A 190 -4.03 -16.58 -16.91
N THR A 191 -4.31 -16.20 -18.15
CA THR A 191 -5.67 -15.99 -18.65
C THR A 191 -5.75 -16.44 -20.10
N THR A 192 -6.70 -17.34 -20.40
CA THR A 192 -7.07 -17.75 -21.77
C THR A 192 -8.28 -16.95 -22.22
N PHE A 193 -8.26 -16.43 -23.44
CA PHE A 193 -9.32 -15.61 -23.98
C PHE A 193 -9.46 -15.77 -25.50
N THR A 194 -10.66 -15.54 -26.02
CA THR A 194 -10.91 -15.44 -27.47
C THR A 194 -10.84 -13.97 -27.88
N ALA A 195 -9.97 -13.66 -28.87
CA ALA A 195 -9.84 -12.30 -29.39
C ALA A 195 -11.12 -11.86 -30.12
N ARG A 196 -11.79 -10.83 -29.62
CA ARG A 196 -13.02 -10.28 -30.24
C ARG A 196 -12.72 -9.31 -31.40
N SER A 197 -11.50 -8.80 -31.44
CA SER A 197 -10.98 -7.85 -32.43
C SER A 197 -9.47 -7.97 -32.52
N VAL A 198 -8.87 -7.40 -33.57
CA VAL A 198 -7.42 -7.35 -33.77
C VAL A 198 -6.67 -6.72 -32.59
N ASN A 199 -7.31 -5.76 -31.92
CA ASN A 199 -6.77 -5.08 -30.74
C ASN A 199 -7.75 -5.21 -29.58
N GLY A 200 -7.24 -5.32 -28.34
CA GLY A 200 -8.09 -5.42 -27.17
C GLY A 200 -7.31 -5.40 -25.85
N LYS A 201 -8.01 -5.78 -24.79
CA LYS A 201 -7.44 -5.87 -23.45
C LYS A 201 -7.91 -7.13 -22.73
N VAL A 202 -7.02 -7.68 -21.92
CA VAL A 202 -7.28 -8.80 -21.02
C VAL A 202 -6.61 -8.52 -19.68
N LYS A 203 -7.06 -9.18 -18.60
CA LYS A 203 -6.47 -9.07 -17.28
C LYS A 203 -5.84 -10.38 -16.88
N VAL A 204 -4.67 -10.31 -16.29
CA VAL A 204 -3.99 -11.42 -15.62
C VAL A 204 -3.94 -11.10 -14.12
N GLU A 205 -4.34 -12.06 -13.29
CA GLU A 205 -4.36 -11.90 -11.84
C GLU A 205 -3.23 -12.72 -11.21
N PHE A 206 -2.57 -12.11 -10.21
CA PHE A 206 -1.54 -12.75 -9.39
C PHE A 206 -1.96 -12.63 -7.93
N THR A 207 -1.79 -13.70 -7.18
CA THR A 207 -1.94 -13.71 -5.73
C THR A 207 -0.64 -14.24 -5.13
N PHE A 208 -0.07 -13.52 -4.15
CA PHE A 208 1.20 -13.90 -3.56
C PHE A 208 1.31 -13.39 -2.12
N ASP A 209 2.28 -13.93 -1.39
CA ASP A 209 2.66 -13.48 -0.06
C ASP A 209 3.75 -12.40 -0.17
N ALA A 210 3.42 -11.17 0.25
CA ALA A 210 4.34 -10.03 0.26
C ALA A 210 4.98 -9.79 1.63
N SER A 211 4.67 -10.59 2.67
CA SER A 211 5.08 -10.35 4.05
C SER A 211 6.59 -10.30 4.28
N GLN A 212 7.39 -10.90 3.39
CA GLN A 212 8.85 -10.89 3.43
C GLN A 212 9.49 -10.01 2.35
N LEU A 213 8.69 -9.23 1.61
CA LEU A 213 9.15 -8.47 0.45
C LEU A 213 9.28 -6.96 0.73
N TYR A 214 9.44 -6.55 2.00
CA TYR A 214 9.56 -5.15 2.42
C TYR A 214 10.52 -4.34 1.53
N GLY A 215 10.05 -3.21 1.00
CA GLY A 215 10.84 -2.27 0.21
C GLY A 215 11.25 -2.75 -1.17
N GLN A 216 10.87 -3.96 -1.57
CA GLN A 216 11.22 -4.51 -2.87
C GLN A 216 10.33 -3.97 -3.98
N SER A 217 10.90 -3.86 -5.18
CA SER A 217 10.18 -3.56 -6.41
C SER A 217 10.00 -4.83 -7.21
N LEU A 218 8.77 -5.09 -7.65
CA LEU A 218 8.41 -6.27 -8.43
C LEU A 218 7.96 -5.85 -9.82
N VAL A 219 8.30 -6.66 -10.82
CA VAL A 219 7.98 -6.42 -12.23
C VAL A 219 7.25 -7.65 -12.77
N VAL A 220 6.20 -7.45 -13.54
CA VAL A 220 5.50 -8.55 -14.20
C VAL A 220 6.08 -8.75 -15.60
N PHE A 221 6.45 -9.99 -15.95
CA PHE A 221 6.87 -10.38 -17.29
C PHE A 221 5.76 -11.21 -17.91
N GLU A 222 5.33 -10.87 -19.14
CA GLU A 222 4.26 -11.56 -19.83
C GLU A 222 4.70 -12.18 -21.15
N GLU A 223 4.03 -13.28 -21.47
CA GLU A 223 4.09 -13.99 -22.72
C GLU A 223 2.69 -14.22 -23.26
N LEU A 224 2.49 -13.92 -24.54
CA LEU A 224 1.28 -14.24 -25.27
C LEU A 224 1.52 -15.46 -26.16
N ALA A 225 0.72 -16.49 -26.00
CA ALA A 225 0.83 -17.72 -26.77
C ALA A 225 -0.42 -17.98 -27.61
N PHE A 226 -0.19 -18.54 -28.78
CA PHE A 226 -1.20 -19.15 -29.68
C PHE A 226 -0.80 -20.60 -29.96
N ASN A 227 -1.72 -21.54 -29.73
CA ASN A 227 -1.46 -22.99 -29.91
C ASN A 227 -0.14 -23.46 -29.26
N GLY A 228 0.16 -22.96 -28.05
CA GLY A 228 1.39 -23.32 -27.32
C GLY A 228 2.68 -22.66 -27.84
N THR A 229 2.60 -21.82 -28.87
CA THR A 229 3.73 -21.03 -29.37
C THR A 229 3.67 -19.62 -28.82
N ILE A 230 4.76 -19.13 -28.19
CA ILE A 230 4.89 -17.72 -27.77
C ILE A 230 5.00 -16.87 -29.03
N ILE A 231 4.05 -15.95 -29.23
CA ILE A 231 3.96 -15.08 -30.41
C ILE A 231 4.23 -13.60 -30.10
N ALA A 232 4.20 -13.21 -28.82
CA ALA A 232 4.66 -11.91 -28.32
C ALA A 232 5.06 -12.03 -26.86
N GLU A 233 5.96 -11.17 -26.40
CA GLU A 233 6.38 -11.07 -25.01
C GLU A 233 6.63 -9.63 -24.58
N HIS A 234 6.50 -9.36 -23.28
CA HIS A 234 6.89 -8.10 -22.67
C HIS A 234 7.70 -8.42 -21.41
N LYS A 235 9.01 -8.27 -21.48
CA LYS A 235 9.99 -8.63 -20.44
C LYS A 235 11.00 -7.49 -20.28
N ASP A 236 10.55 -6.38 -19.66
CA ASP A 236 11.39 -5.21 -19.44
C ASP A 236 11.42 -4.88 -17.94
N PHE A 237 12.60 -5.05 -17.29
CA PHE A 237 12.81 -4.68 -15.90
C PHE A 237 12.70 -3.17 -15.63
N GLU A 238 12.85 -2.33 -16.64
CA GLU A 238 12.82 -0.88 -16.49
C GLU A 238 11.46 -0.25 -16.82
N ASP A 239 10.45 -1.07 -17.21
CA ASP A 239 9.10 -0.54 -17.45
C ASP A 239 8.37 -0.22 -16.14
N ASP A 240 8.22 1.09 -15.85
CA ASP A 240 7.49 1.59 -14.69
C ASP A 240 5.98 1.20 -14.72
N ASN A 241 5.41 0.95 -15.91
CA ASN A 241 4.02 0.50 -16.00
C ASN A 241 3.83 -0.92 -15.47
N GLN A 242 4.86 -1.74 -15.53
CA GLN A 242 4.86 -3.11 -14.99
C GLN A 242 5.43 -3.20 -13.59
N THR A 243 6.07 -2.12 -13.10
CA THR A 243 6.68 -2.10 -11.79
C THR A 243 5.66 -1.77 -10.71
N VAL A 244 5.66 -2.56 -9.66
CA VAL A 244 4.93 -2.31 -8.40
C VAL A 244 5.91 -2.35 -7.24
N LYS A 245 5.57 -1.71 -6.12
CA LYS A 245 6.45 -1.59 -4.95
C LYS A 245 5.78 -2.12 -3.69
N ILE A 246 6.50 -2.92 -2.94
CA ILE A 246 6.10 -3.33 -1.58
C ILE A 246 6.56 -2.25 -0.61
N ASN A 247 5.65 -1.74 0.21
CA ASN A 247 5.91 -0.67 1.18
C ASN A 247 6.79 -1.14 2.34
N THR A 248 7.40 -0.16 3.02
CA THR A 248 8.01 -0.30 4.34
C THR A 248 7.37 0.72 5.27
N PRO A 249 6.16 0.46 5.80
CA PRO A 249 5.52 1.40 6.71
C PRO A 249 6.43 1.76 7.86
N SER A 250 6.43 3.03 8.24
CA SER A 250 7.15 3.52 9.40
C SER A 250 6.33 4.59 10.13
N ILE A 251 6.50 4.66 11.44
CA ILE A 251 5.92 5.70 12.29
C ILE A 251 7.01 6.38 13.11
N SER A 252 6.81 7.66 13.40
CA SER A 252 7.54 8.47 14.35
C SER A 252 6.56 9.36 15.10
N THR A 253 6.82 9.66 16.36
CA THR A 253 5.82 10.26 17.20
C THR A 253 6.38 11.40 18.04
N SER A 254 5.48 12.25 18.57
CA SER A 254 5.81 13.32 19.49
C SER A 254 4.68 13.55 20.46
N ALA A 255 4.94 13.32 21.75
CA ALA A 255 3.98 13.44 22.84
C ALA A 255 4.10 14.79 23.56
N GLU A 256 2.95 15.40 23.85
CA GLU A 256 2.87 16.64 24.59
C GLU A 256 1.65 16.68 25.52
N ASN A 257 1.69 17.56 26.50
CA ASN A 257 0.52 17.91 27.29
C ASN A 257 -0.52 18.60 26.40
N THR A 258 -1.72 18.05 26.36
CA THR A 258 -2.82 18.58 25.54
C THR A 258 -3.14 20.05 25.86
N ASP A 259 -3.04 20.46 27.15
CA ASP A 259 -3.42 21.79 27.60
C ASP A 259 -2.29 22.83 27.48
N GLY A 260 -1.04 22.41 27.27
CA GLY A 260 0.11 23.34 27.32
C GLY A 260 1.05 23.27 26.13
N GLY A 261 0.93 22.25 25.26
CA GLY A 261 1.81 22.07 24.11
C GLY A 261 3.29 21.89 24.45
N ASN A 262 3.57 21.29 25.62
CA ASN A 262 4.91 20.97 26.12
C ASN A 262 4.93 19.54 26.69
N ASN A 263 6.08 19.08 27.13
CA ASN A 263 6.23 17.73 27.68
C ASN A 263 6.06 17.62 29.21
N LEU A 264 5.43 18.63 29.86
CA LEU A 264 5.16 18.62 31.31
C LEU A 264 3.66 18.42 31.56
N VAL A 265 3.30 17.52 32.47
CA VAL A 265 1.94 17.31 32.95
C VAL A 265 1.87 17.42 34.48
N ASP A 266 0.74 17.89 34.99
CA ASP A 266 0.53 18.01 36.45
C ASP A 266 0.33 16.62 37.09
N ALA A 267 0.75 16.44 38.33
CA ALA A 267 0.46 15.27 39.15
C ALA A 267 -0.99 15.28 39.64
N ALA A 268 -1.96 15.24 38.70
CA ALA A 268 -3.39 15.35 38.95
C ALA A 268 -4.15 14.08 38.63
N LYS A 269 -5.40 13.93 39.10
CA LYS A 269 -6.25 12.77 38.87
C LYS A 269 -6.68 12.60 37.42
N LYS A 270 -6.65 13.69 36.65
CA LYS A 270 -6.98 13.67 35.23
C LYS A 270 -6.09 14.66 34.51
N VAL A 271 -5.22 14.13 33.66
CA VAL A 271 -4.40 14.89 32.71
C VAL A 271 -4.58 14.27 31.34
N SER A 272 -4.37 15.08 30.29
CA SER A 272 -4.47 14.63 28.91
C SER A 272 -3.12 14.78 28.21
N ILE A 273 -2.72 13.75 27.47
CA ILE A 273 -1.52 13.71 26.64
C ILE A 273 -1.98 13.54 25.20
N THR A 274 -1.53 14.41 24.30
CA THR A 274 -1.70 14.26 22.86
C THR A 274 -0.40 13.77 22.27
N ASP A 275 -0.47 12.67 21.53
CA ASP A 275 0.64 12.16 20.74
C ASP A 275 0.33 12.32 19.26
N THR A 276 1.20 13.01 18.54
CA THR A 276 1.11 13.17 17.08
C THR A 276 1.96 12.11 16.41
N VAL A 277 1.31 11.09 15.85
CA VAL A 277 1.96 10.00 15.12
C VAL A 277 2.08 10.38 13.65
N THR A 278 3.29 10.56 13.17
CA THR A 278 3.62 10.75 11.75
C THR A 278 3.90 9.41 11.12
N TYR A 279 3.17 9.08 10.06
CA TYR A 279 3.35 7.84 9.31
C TYR A 279 3.91 8.08 7.91
N SER A 280 4.66 7.11 7.37
CA SER A 280 5.15 7.13 6.00
C SER A 280 5.17 5.74 5.36
N HIS A 281 5.25 5.71 4.02
CA HIS A 281 5.27 4.49 3.20
C HIS A 281 4.07 3.56 3.44
N VAL A 282 2.90 4.14 3.75
CA VAL A 282 1.63 3.43 3.82
C VAL A 282 0.94 3.41 2.46
N THR A 283 0.02 2.46 2.24
CA THR A 283 -0.77 2.38 1.00
C THR A 283 -1.99 3.29 1.09
N PRO A 284 -2.15 4.27 0.17
CA PRO A 284 -3.34 5.11 0.15
C PRO A 284 -4.63 4.31 -0.04
N ASP A 285 -5.72 4.80 0.55
CA ASP A 285 -7.07 4.23 0.52
C ASP A 285 -7.22 2.84 1.18
N HIS A 286 -6.18 2.36 1.90
CA HIS A 286 -6.28 1.23 2.83
C HIS A 286 -6.59 1.71 4.25
N GLU A 287 -7.40 0.97 5.00
CA GLU A 287 -7.62 1.22 6.42
C GLU A 287 -6.46 0.65 7.24
N TYR A 288 -5.96 1.45 8.17
CA TYR A 288 -4.97 1.06 9.17
C TYR A 288 -5.55 1.23 10.57
N THR A 289 -5.08 0.44 11.51
CA THR A 289 -5.36 0.60 12.95
C THR A 289 -4.08 1.02 13.66
N LEU A 290 -4.12 2.16 14.34
CA LEU A 290 -3.05 2.65 15.20
C LEU A 290 -3.45 2.41 16.65
N VAL A 291 -2.60 1.69 17.40
CA VAL A 291 -2.79 1.38 18.82
C VAL A 291 -1.69 2.06 19.63
N GLY A 292 -2.08 2.94 20.56
CA GLY A 292 -1.18 3.61 21.46
C GLY A 292 -1.42 3.21 22.91
N ARG A 293 -0.38 3.24 23.75
CA ARG A 293 -0.42 2.97 25.17
C ARG A 293 0.59 3.79 25.94
N LEU A 294 0.28 4.12 27.20
CA LEU A 294 1.21 4.85 28.07
C LEU A 294 2.01 3.85 28.93
N MET A 295 3.30 4.08 28.99
CA MET A 295 4.26 3.27 29.74
C MET A 295 4.86 4.07 30.88
N ASN A 296 5.11 3.45 32.02
CA ASN A 296 5.94 4.02 33.06
C ASN A 296 7.39 4.06 32.56
N GLY A 297 7.98 5.24 32.42
CA GLY A 297 9.33 5.40 31.87
C GLY A 297 10.45 4.80 32.71
N GLU A 298 10.22 4.56 34.02
CA GLU A 298 11.19 3.93 34.91
C GLU A 298 11.13 2.40 34.90
N THR A 299 9.89 1.84 34.91
CA THR A 299 9.69 0.37 35.03
C THR A 299 9.47 -0.30 33.67
N GLY A 300 9.04 0.45 32.65
CA GLY A 300 8.64 -0.09 31.36
C GLY A 300 7.30 -0.83 31.40
N GLU A 301 6.53 -0.71 32.48
CA GLU A 301 5.21 -1.34 32.62
C GLU A 301 4.12 -0.43 32.01
N GLU A 302 3.12 -1.06 31.38
CA GLU A 302 1.95 -0.36 30.86
C GLU A 302 1.13 0.25 31.99
N LEU A 303 0.74 1.52 31.83
CA LEU A 303 -0.16 2.19 32.78
C LEU A 303 -1.61 1.73 32.55
N PRO A 304 -2.35 1.40 33.60
CA PRO A 304 -3.67 0.81 33.44
C PRO A 304 -4.70 1.76 32.81
N ASN A 305 -5.55 1.21 31.91
CA ASN A 305 -6.61 1.94 31.21
C ASN A 305 -6.14 3.09 30.32
N THR A 306 -4.96 2.96 29.73
CA THR A 306 -4.37 4.00 28.86
C THR A 306 -4.27 3.58 27.39
N VAL A 307 -4.78 2.41 27.01
CA VAL A 307 -4.77 1.95 25.61
C VAL A 307 -5.81 2.74 24.80
N VAL A 308 -5.37 3.32 23.70
CA VAL A 308 -6.19 4.02 22.70
C VAL A 308 -6.00 3.37 21.36
N SER A 309 -7.08 3.17 20.60
CA SER A 309 -7.04 2.63 19.25
C SER A 309 -7.78 3.56 18.29
N ILE A 310 -7.17 3.88 17.16
CA ILE A 310 -7.72 4.74 16.11
C ILE A 310 -7.62 4.04 14.76
N LYS A 311 -8.74 3.98 14.03
CA LYS A 311 -8.76 3.56 12.61
C LYS A 311 -8.69 4.77 11.72
N PHE A 312 -7.86 4.71 10.68
CA PHE A 312 -7.75 5.77 9.70
C PHE A 312 -7.45 5.23 8.30
N THR A 313 -7.84 5.98 7.27
CA THR A 313 -7.60 5.65 5.87
C THR A 313 -6.78 6.77 5.23
N PRO A 314 -5.47 6.60 5.05
CA PRO A 314 -4.59 7.61 4.49
C PRO A 314 -4.96 7.90 3.03
N LYS A 315 -4.90 9.17 2.62
CA LYS A 315 -5.08 9.60 1.22
C LYS A 315 -3.75 9.72 0.47
N ARG A 316 -2.65 9.67 1.21
CA ARG A 316 -1.27 9.75 0.69
C ARG A 316 -0.41 8.72 1.41
N THR A 317 0.76 8.44 0.84
CA THR A 317 1.74 7.52 1.43
C THR A 317 2.37 8.02 2.73
N PHE A 318 2.08 9.25 3.14
CA PHE A 318 2.54 9.90 4.38
C PHE A 318 1.49 10.86 4.93
N GLY A 319 1.56 11.13 6.23
CA GLY A 319 0.67 12.03 6.96
C GLY A 319 0.83 11.89 8.46
N SER A 320 -0.14 12.38 9.22
CA SER A 320 -0.16 12.27 10.68
C SER A 320 -1.56 11.96 11.22
N VAL A 321 -1.59 11.39 12.42
CA VAL A 321 -2.81 11.12 13.22
C VAL A 321 -2.50 11.48 14.66
N ASP A 322 -3.39 12.25 15.30
CA ASP A 322 -3.27 12.59 16.72
C ASP A 322 -4.02 11.57 17.58
N MET A 323 -3.36 11.10 18.63
CA MET A 323 -3.93 10.23 19.66
C MET A 323 -4.01 10.99 20.98
N THR A 324 -5.15 10.96 21.65
CA THR A 324 -5.31 11.62 22.96
C THR A 324 -5.52 10.56 24.04
N PHE A 325 -4.66 10.61 25.04
CA PHE A 325 -4.70 9.75 26.22
C PHE A 325 -5.19 10.52 27.43
N THR A 326 -5.97 9.89 28.28
CA THR A 326 -6.35 10.41 29.58
C THR A 326 -5.67 9.56 30.67
N LEU A 327 -4.99 10.21 31.59
CA LEU A 327 -4.16 9.57 32.62
C LEU A 327 -4.52 10.08 34.01
N ASN A 328 -4.53 9.19 35.01
CA ASN A 328 -4.44 9.56 36.41
C ASN A 328 -2.97 9.63 36.82
N ALA A 329 -2.43 10.83 36.84
CA ALA A 329 -1.02 11.09 37.16
C ALA A 329 -0.74 11.37 38.65
N SER A 330 -1.77 11.31 39.54
CA SER A 330 -1.61 11.72 40.96
C SER A 330 -0.61 10.91 41.78
N GLN A 331 -0.21 9.72 41.31
CA GLN A 331 0.80 8.87 41.95
C GLN A 331 2.09 8.79 41.14
N LEU A 332 2.24 9.62 40.10
CA LEU A 332 3.38 9.63 39.20
C LEU A 332 4.25 10.88 39.33
N ALA A 333 4.04 11.71 40.38
CA ALA A 333 4.85 12.91 40.61
C ALA A 333 6.37 12.59 40.55
N GLY A 334 7.10 13.38 39.76
CA GLY A 334 8.53 13.22 39.51
C GLY A 334 8.90 12.10 38.52
N LYS A 335 7.93 11.37 37.96
CA LYS A 335 8.17 10.27 37.04
C LYS A 335 7.93 10.66 35.58
N SER A 336 8.52 9.90 34.65
CA SER A 336 8.27 10.01 33.22
C SER A 336 7.20 9.01 32.77
N VAL A 337 6.44 9.42 31.78
CA VAL A 337 5.47 8.58 31.04
C VAL A 337 5.88 8.61 29.58
N VAL A 338 6.00 7.44 28.97
CA VAL A 338 6.41 7.30 27.56
C VAL A 338 5.25 6.72 26.76
N VAL A 339 4.98 7.27 25.58
CA VAL A 339 3.95 6.76 24.71
C VAL A 339 4.55 5.70 23.78
N PHE A 340 3.89 4.57 23.62
CA PHE A 340 4.24 3.50 22.67
C PHE A 340 3.14 3.34 21.64
N GLU A 341 3.51 3.23 20.37
CA GLU A 341 2.58 3.06 19.25
C GLU A 341 2.93 1.87 18.39
N GLU A 342 1.87 1.22 17.93
CA GLU A 342 1.92 0.12 17.00
C GLU A 342 0.90 0.35 15.88
N LEU A 343 1.35 0.25 14.62
CA LEU A 343 0.52 0.38 13.42
C LEU A 343 0.23 -1.00 12.84
N PHE A 344 -1.03 -1.30 12.57
CA PHE A 344 -1.49 -2.55 12.00
C PHE A 344 -2.20 -2.31 10.66
N PHE A 345 -2.11 -3.29 9.73
CA PHE A 345 -2.89 -3.27 8.49
C PHE A 345 -4.39 -3.44 8.74
N ASN A 346 -4.76 -4.28 9.72
CA ASN A 346 -6.13 -4.49 10.17
C ASN A 346 -6.14 -4.62 11.70
N GLU A 347 -7.31 -4.45 12.32
CA GLU A 347 -7.44 -4.55 13.78
C GLU A 347 -7.22 -5.98 14.34
N ASP A 348 -7.42 -7.00 13.50
CA ASP A 348 -7.28 -8.41 13.88
C ASP A 348 -5.85 -8.95 13.66
N ASP A 349 -4.92 -8.13 13.12
CA ASP A 349 -3.54 -8.54 12.93
C ASP A 349 -2.83 -8.67 14.29
N THR A 350 -2.07 -9.74 14.47
CA THR A 350 -1.29 -9.99 15.70
C THR A 350 0.07 -9.32 15.69
N GLU A 351 0.57 -8.97 14.50
CA GLU A 351 1.88 -8.35 14.32
C GLU A 351 1.74 -6.96 13.69
N PRO A 352 2.33 -5.92 14.29
CA PRO A 352 2.31 -4.58 13.74
C PRO A 352 3.18 -4.47 12.48
N CYS A 353 2.73 -3.72 11.48
CA CYS A 353 3.53 -3.41 10.29
C CYS A 353 4.56 -2.31 10.53
N ALA A 354 4.39 -1.51 11.58
CA ALA A 354 5.36 -0.56 12.09
C ALA A 354 5.12 -0.34 13.59
N LYS A 355 6.16 -0.02 14.33
CA LYS A 355 6.07 0.28 15.76
C LYS A 355 7.08 1.34 16.17
N HIS A 356 6.75 2.09 17.21
CA HIS A 356 7.63 2.99 17.93
C HIS A 356 7.48 2.70 19.43
N THR A 357 8.45 1.98 20.02
CA THR A 357 8.39 1.42 21.39
C THR A 357 9.72 1.57 22.11
N ASP A 358 10.33 2.77 22.02
CA ASP A 358 11.58 3.08 22.70
C ASP A 358 11.32 3.87 23.98
N LEU A 359 11.55 3.25 25.16
CA LEU A 359 11.44 3.90 26.49
C LEU A 359 12.38 5.10 26.69
N ARG A 360 13.37 5.29 25.81
CA ARG A 360 14.35 6.37 25.94
C ARG A 360 14.13 7.49 24.94
N ASP A 361 13.09 7.43 24.14
CA ASP A 361 12.78 8.48 23.18
C ASP A 361 12.24 9.71 23.92
N GLU A 362 13.01 10.80 23.91
CA GLU A 362 12.64 12.06 24.54
C GLU A 362 11.42 12.72 23.89
N ALA A 363 11.21 12.50 22.57
CA ALA A 363 10.07 13.04 21.85
C ALA A 363 8.75 12.38 22.25
N GLN A 364 8.79 11.14 22.75
CA GLN A 364 7.64 10.39 23.25
C GLN A 364 7.44 10.52 24.76
N THR A 365 8.32 11.25 25.45
CA THR A 365 8.35 11.30 26.90
C THR A 365 7.70 12.57 27.41
N VAL A 366 6.70 12.43 28.28
CA VAL A 366 6.17 13.50 29.11
C VAL A 366 6.60 13.28 30.57
N ILE A 367 6.85 14.38 31.28
CA ILE A 367 7.31 14.38 32.70
C ILE A 367 6.15 14.82 33.56
N VAL A 368 5.80 14.01 34.56
CA VAL A 368 4.85 14.41 35.58
C VAL A 368 5.59 15.28 36.60
N THR A 369 5.18 16.55 36.77
CA THR A 369 5.82 17.47 37.67
C THR A 369 5.71 17.00 39.13
N GLU A 370 6.70 17.37 39.95
CA GLU A 370 6.68 17.16 41.39
C GLU A 370 6.59 18.53 42.09
N PRO A 371 5.39 19.11 42.24
CA PRO A 371 5.22 20.41 42.86
C PRO A 371 5.55 20.40 44.34
N SER A 372 6.15 21.49 44.81
CA SER A 372 6.37 21.72 46.26
C SER A 372 6.03 23.14 46.62
N ILE A 373 5.64 23.32 47.87
CA ILE A 373 5.35 24.65 48.44
C ILE A 373 6.07 24.87 49.76
N GLY A 374 6.45 26.13 50.01
CA GLY A 374 6.88 26.63 51.29
C GLY A 374 6.13 27.91 51.60
N THR A 375 5.79 28.18 52.86
CA THR A 375 4.94 29.32 53.20
C THR A 375 5.56 30.24 54.27
N THR A 376 5.16 31.51 54.24
CA THR A 376 5.57 32.50 55.27
C THR A 376 4.39 33.44 55.56
N MET A 377 3.83 33.30 56.75
CA MET A 377 2.69 34.11 57.18
C MET A 377 3.15 35.40 57.92
N ASN A 378 2.51 36.51 57.58
CA ASN A 378 2.75 37.82 58.17
C ASN A 378 1.44 38.55 58.47
N ALA A 379 1.45 39.43 59.38
CA ALA A 379 0.37 40.40 59.66
C ALA A 379 0.39 41.53 58.62
N SER A 380 -0.79 41.83 58.03
CA SER A 380 -0.93 42.97 57.14
C SER A 380 -1.32 44.25 57.94
N PRO A 381 -0.77 45.42 57.62
CA PRO A 381 0.16 45.74 56.52
C PRO A 381 1.65 45.64 56.92
N ASP A 382 1.98 45.42 58.22
CA ASP A 382 3.31 45.64 58.79
C ASP A 382 4.32 44.51 58.43
N LYS A 383 3.89 43.45 57.81
CA LYS A 383 4.71 42.30 57.45
C LYS A 383 5.53 41.70 58.57
N ASN A 384 5.04 41.73 59.81
CA ASN A 384 5.65 41.09 60.96
C ASN A 384 4.82 39.89 61.42
N GLN A 385 5.36 39.08 62.32
CA GLN A 385 4.68 37.87 62.81
C GLN A 385 3.83 38.09 64.06
N PHE A 386 3.68 39.32 64.47
CA PHE A 386 2.88 39.75 65.65
C PHE A 386 1.69 40.57 65.10
N PHE A 387 0.50 40.29 65.56
CA PHE A 387 -0.67 41.09 65.26
C PHE A 387 -1.44 41.50 66.52
N VAL A 388 -2.10 42.62 66.42
CA VAL A 388 -2.98 43.11 67.50
C VAL A 388 -4.35 42.48 67.32
N SER A 389 -4.89 41.89 68.36
CA SER A 389 -6.25 41.30 68.30
C SER A 389 -7.28 42.39 67.98
N SER A 390 -8.12 42.15 66.97
CA SER A 390 -9.15 43.06 66.46
C SER A 390 -10.31 42.32 65.85
N LEU A 391 -11.43 43.08 65.64
CA LEU A 391 -12.62 42.54 65.00
C LEU A 391 -12.44 42.19 63.45
N ALA A 392 -11.37 42.75 62.86
CA ALA A 392 -11.04 42.59 61.46
C ALA A 392 -9.54 42.48 61.22
N THR A 393 -8.96 41.39 61.73
CA THR A 393 -7.53 41.07 61.50
C THR A 393 -7.33 40.50 60.12
N VAL A 394 -6.29 40.97 59.43
CA VAL A 394 -5.88 40.42 58.10
C VAL A 394 -4.48 39.82 58.26
N LEU A 395 -4.36 38.54 58.04
CA LEU A 395 -3.09 37.82 57.88
C LEU A 395 -2.89 37.50 56.41
N VAL A 396 -1.64 37.56 55.95
CA VAL A 396 -1.23 37.20 54.58
C VAL A 396 -0.23 36.06 54.70
N ASP A 397 -0.52 34.94 54.06
CA ASP A 397 0.46 33.90 53.90
C ASP A 397 0.98 33.89 52.47
N THR A 398 2.27 34.13 52.32
CA THR A 398 2.97 34.07 51.06
C THR A 398 3.38 32.62 50.80
N VAL A 399 2.70 31.98 49.84
CA VAL A 399 2.97 30.61 49.39
C VAL A 399 4.01 30.66 48.26
N ASN A 400 5.23 30.24 48.57
CA ASN A 400 6.27 30.05 47.57
C ASN A 400 6.09 28.66 46.91
N TYR A 401 5.94 28.62 45.60
CA TYR A 401 5.74 27.38 44.85
C TYR A 401 6.95 27.07 43.99
N HIS A 402 7.18 25.77 43.75
CA HIS A 402 8.22 25.22 42.87
C HIS A 402 7.62 24.15 41.98
N ASN A 403 8.15 24.03 40.75
CA ASN A 403 7.79 23.02 39.75
C ASN A 403 6.31 23.04 39.32
N LEU A 404 5.64 24.19 39.33
CA LEU A 404 4.33 24.37 38.71
C LEU A 404 4.50 24.58 37.20
N ILE A 405 3.48 24.23 36.43
CA ILE A 405 3.46 24.43 34.98
C ILE A 405 2.98 25.86 34.67
N PRO A 406 3.81 26.70 34.01
CA PRO A 406 3.40 28.06 33.64
C PRO A 406 2.19 28.03 32.70
N GLY A 407 1.25 28.95 32.89
CA GLY A 407 0.03 29.05 32.09
C GLY A 407 -1.14 28.19 32.58
N HIS A 408 -0.90 27.22 33.48
CA HIS A 408 -1.99 26.43 34.08
C HIS A 408 -2.62 27.22 35.27
N THR A 409 -3.91 26.94 35.52
CA THR A 409 -4.63 27.55 36.65
C THR A 409 -4.47 26.69 37.91
N TYR A 410 -4.06 27.31 38.99
CA TYR A 410 -3.94 26.68 40.31
C TYR A 410 -4.76 27.41 41.36
N VAL A 411 -5.09 26.68 42.41
CA VAL A 411 -5.81 27.19 43.57
C VAL A 411 -4.99 26.94 44.80
N ALA A 412 -4.56 28.01 45.48
CA ALA A 412 -3.98 27.96 46.81
C ALA A 412 -5.08 28.14 47.88
N GLU A 413 -5.29 27.14 48.71
CA GLU A 413 -6.25 27.17 49.82
C GLU A 413 -5.51 27.01 51.14
N GLY A 414 -5.79 27.90 52.10
CA GLY A 414 -5.22 27.86 53.42
C GLY A 414 -6.29 27.82 54.50
N ARG A 415 -5.95 27.23 55.65
CA ARG A 415 -6.73 27.27 56.88
C ARG A 415 -5.87 27.65 58.07
N LEU A 416 -6.45 28.45 59.01
CA LEU A 416 -5.74 28.81 60.19
C LEU A 416 -5.93 27.77 61.31
N MET A 417 -4.82 27.45 61.99
CA MET A 417 -4.74 26.49 63.07
C MET A 417 -4.25 27.13 64.35
N ASP A 418 -4.81 26.77 65.48
CA ASP A 418 -4.25 27.04 66.79
C ASP A 418 -3.00 26.16 67.03
N LYS A 419 -1.82 26.75 67.08
CA LYS A 419 -0.55 26.02 67.22
C LYS A 419 -0.47 25.14 68.44
N ALA A 420 -1.09 25.56 69.53
CA ALA A 420 -1.03 24.85 70.81
C ALA A 420 -1.91 23.60 70.84
N THR A 421 -3.04 23.65 70.17
CA THR A 421 -4.03 22.54 70.15
C THR A 421 -4.01 21.73 68.89
N GLY A 422 -3.40 22.23 67.80
CA GLY A 422 -3.47 21.60 66.48
C GLY A 422 -4.87 21.58 65.84
N ARG A 423 -5.81 22.36 66.35
CA ARG A 423 -7.18 22.42 65.85
C ARG A 423 -7.36 23.62 64.93
N VAL A 424 -8.27 23.44 63.95
CA VAL A 424 -8.67 24.53 63.04
C VAL A 424 -9.34 25.62 63.86
N LEU A 425 -8.98 26.88 63.56
CA LEU A 425 -9.65 28.03 64.13
C LEU A 425 -11.00 28.25 63.47
N VAL A 426 -12.02 28.46 64.32
CA VAL A 426 -13.41 28.67 63.87
C VAL A 426 -13.80 30.11 64.25
N GLY A 427 -14.23 30.89 63.29
CA GLY A 427 -14.81 32.22 63.43
C GLY A 427 -16.35 32.17 63.41
N GLY A 428 -16.99 33.35 63.36
CA GLY A 428 -18.45 33.46 63.34
C GLY A 428 -19.15 32.80 62.11
N ASN A 429 -18.40 32.59 61.01
CA ASN A 429 -18.91 32.03 59.77
C ASN A 429 -18.33 30.63 59.48
N GLY A 430 -17.78 29.91 60.43
CA GLY A 430 -17.16 28.61 60.27
C GLY A 430 -15.62 28.64 60.32
N GLU A 431 -14.94 27.68 59.73
CA GLU A 431 -13.47 27.63 59.71
C GLU A 431 -12.90 28.88 59.03
N ILE A 432 -11.78 29.40 59.62
CA ILE A 432 -11.08 30.54 59.04
C ILE A 432 -10.19 30.04 57.93
N THR A 433 -10.59 30.33 56.68
CA THR A 433 -9.92 29.90 55.44
C THR A 433 -9.58 31.08 54.56
N GLY A 434 -8.56 30.90 53.73
CA GLY A 434 -8.21 31.79 52.64
C GLY A 434 -8.12 31.02 51.32
N LYS A 435 -8.37 31.69 50.20
CA LYS A 435 -8.31 31.07 48.86
C LYS A 435 -7.82 32.08 47.84
N THR A 436 -6.86 31.69 47.02
CA THR A 436 -6.40 32.48 45.87
C THR A 436 -6.27 31.60 44.65
N ILE A 437 -6.88 32.02 43.53
CA ILE A 437 -6.76 31.38 42.18
C ILE A 437 -5.67 32.17 41.46
N PHE A 438 -4.70 31.46 40.85
CA PHE A 438 -3.60 32.11 40.17
C PHE A 438 -3.11 31.28 38.97
N VAL A 439 -2.43 31.97 38.05
CA VAL A 439 -1.76 31.37 36.89
C VAL A 439 -0.28 31.74 36.97
N PRO A 440 0.62 30.79 37.25
CA PRO A 440 2.04 31.05 37.30
C PRO A 440 2.59 31.46 35.94
N THR A 441 3.51 32.42 35.89
CA THR A 441 4.25 32.82 34.69
C THR A 441 5.60 32.11 34.57
N SER A 442 6.04 31.45 35.64
CA SER A 442 7.25 30.65 35.72
C SER A 442 7.01 29.44 36.63
N SER A 443 7.85 28.40 36.51
CA SER A 443 7.75 27.18 37.33
C SER A 443 7.89 27.44 38.81
N ASP A 444 8.65 28.49 39.17
CA ASP A 444 8.90 28.93 40.54
C ASP A 444 8.40 30.36 40.76
N GLY A 445 7.82 30.61 41.92
CA GLY A 445 7.27 31.91 42.21
C GLY A 445 6.55 31.95 43.56
N SER A 446 5.67 32.93 43.72
CA SER A 446 4.86 33.06 44.95
C SER A 446 3.48 33.60 44.67
N VAL A 447 2.55 33.29 45.56
CA VAL A 447 1.19 33.82 45.61
C VAL A 447 0.77 34.07 47.03
N ASP A 448 -0.02 35.14 47.27
CA ASP A 448 -0.51 35.51 48.60
C ASP A 448 -1.90 34.94 48.85
N VAL A 449 -2.09 34.31 50.01
CA VAL A 449 -3.40 33.84 50.54
C VAL A 449 -3.78 34.73 51.73
N TYR A 450 -4.96 35.33 51.67
CA TYR A 450 -5.46 36.29 52.65
C TYR A 450 -6.46 35.62 53.58
N PHE A 451 -6.29 35.85 54.89
CA PHE A 451 -7.22 35.45 55.92
C PHE A 451 -7.76 36.70 56.61
N THR A 452 -9.07 36.92 56.57
CA THR A 452 -9.75 38.03 57.23
C THR A 452 -10.72 37.47 58.26
N PHE A 453 -10.51 37.79 59.52
CA PHE A 453 -11.28 37.20 60.62
C PHE A 453 -11.29 38.08 61.88
N ASP A 454 -12.22 37.79 62.79
CA ASP A 454 -12.24 38.37 64.17
C ASP A 454 -11.25 37.62 65.08
N SER A 455 -10.20 38.28 65.47
CA SER A 455 -9.17 37.72 66.38
C SER A 455 -9.32 38.09 67.81
N SER A 456 -10.41 38.75 68.21
CA SER A 456 -10.58 39.30 69.60
C SER A 456 -10.46 38.23 70.69
N ALA A 457 -10.85 36.95 70.37
CA ALA A 457 -10.78 35.80 71.23
C ALA A 457 -9.43 35.08 71.23
N LEU A 458 -8.43 35.56 70.47
CA LEU A 458 -7.14 34.87 70.24
C LEU A 458 -5.96 35.51 70.99
N PHE A 459 -6.25 36.36 71.97
CA PHE A 459 -5.21 37.03 72.77
C PHE A 459 -4.25 36.00 73.38
N GLY A 460 -2.93 36.22 73.15
CA GLY A 460 -1.86 35.35 73.63
C GLY A 460 -1.71 33.98 72.90
N LYS A 461 -2.51 33.70 71.82
CA LYS A 461 -2.38 32.52 71.05
C LYS A 461 -1.41 32.68 69.88
N THR A 462 -0.82 31.55 69.45
CA THR A 462 -0.03 31.45 68.22
C THR A 462 -0.84 30.75 67.19
N VAL A 463 -0.92 31.36 66.00
CA VAL A 463 -1.67 30.86 64.81
C VAL A 463 -0.69 30.36 63.77
N VAL A 464 -1.04 29.27 63.06
CA VAL A 464 -0.29 28.72 61.97
C VAL A 464 -1.24 28.52 60.81
N ALA A 465 -0.82 28.84 59.61
CA ALA A 465 -1.56 28.50 58.38
C ALA A 465 -1.12 27.14 57.85
N PHE A 466 -2.06 26.38 57.33
CA PHE A 466 -1.85 25.13 56.57
C PHE A 466 -2.39 25.34 55.18
N GLU A 467 -1.54 25.22 54.16
CA GLU A 467 -1.85 25.47 52.79
C GLU A 467 -1.80 24.19 51.97
N THR A 468 -2.62 24.19 50.95
CA THR A 468 -2.62 23.17 49.88
C THR A 468 -2.80 23.87 48.54
N VAL A 469 -2.03 23.48 47.55
CA VAL A 469 -2.17 23.97 46.19
C VAL A 469 -2.76 22.83 45.34
N PHE A 470 -3.81 23.15 44.59
CA PHE A 470 -4.51 22.25 43.70
C PHE A 470 -4.38 22.71 42.24
N TYR A 471 -4.27 21.78 41.31
CA TYR A 471 -4.46 22.03 39.89
C TYR A 471 -5.96 22.15 39.60
N ASP A 472 -6.39 23.28 39.00
CA ASP A 472 -7.83 23.60 38.78
C ASP A 472 -8.38 23.02 37.49
N GLY A 473 -7.60 22.37 36.64
CA GLY A 473 -8.01 21.76 35.38
C GLY A 473 -8.90 20.49 35.51
N ASN A 474 -9.32 20.16 36.77
CA ASN A 474 -10.07 18.94 37.09
C ASN A 474 -11.25 19.20 38.05
N ILE A 475 -12.04 20.20 37.81
CA ILE A 475 -13.32 20.38 38.52
C ILE A 475 -14.38 19.52 37.83
#